data_e21de3be85444615e8b15ee24bf27bbc
#
_entry.id   e21de3be85444615e8b15ee24bf27bbc
#
_cell.length_a   1.000
_cell.length_b   1.000
_cell.length_c   1.000
_cell.angle_alpha   90.00
_cell.angle_beta   90.00
_cell.angle_gamma   90.00
#
_symmetry.space_group_name_H-M   'P 1'
#
loop_
_entity.id
_entity.type
_entity.pdbx_description
1 polymer ?
#
loop_
_entity_poly.entity_id
_entity_poly.type
_entity_poly.pdbx_seq_one_letter_code
_entity_poly.pdbx_strand_id
1 'polypeptide(L)'
;DWCISRQIWWGHQIPAWYCVACNSSHIVTSTHANPSGTSVTRTTILQGAKPIVAKSAPSVCPTCTGHEFLRDPDVLDTWFSSGLWPFSTLGWPEQTPDLKTYYPMATLVTGLDILFFWVARMIMLGLKFMGDVPFRDVYIHALVRDAEGQKMSKSKGNVIDPLHVMEQFGTDALLFTLAS
;
A
#
# COMPACT_ATOMS: atom_id res chain seq x y z
N ASP A 1 10.06 12.48 -2.88
CA ASP A 1 9.76 11.36 -3.78
C ASP A 1 9.29 10.15 -2.99
N TRP A 2 8.43 9.33 -3.61
CA TRP A 2 7.92 8.10 -3.03
C TRP A 2 8.17 6.93 -3.97
N CYS A 3 9.04 6.00 -3.55
CA CYS A 3 9.21 4.75 -4.24
C CYS A 3 8.04 3.82 -3.91
N ILE A 4 7.27 3.43 -4.93
CA ILE A 4 6.07 2.60 -4.77
C ILE A 4 6.35 1.10 -4.82
N SER A 5 7.59 0.68 -5.14
CA SER A 5 7.97 -0.74 -5.19
C SER A 5 8.52 -1.24 -3.87
N ARG A 6 8.23 -2.51 -3.53
CA ARG A 6 8.75 -3.22 -2.36
C ARG A 6 9.22 -4.61 -2.77
N GLN A 7 10.33 -5.03 -2.19
CA GLN A 7 10.96 -6.34 -2.39
C GLN A 7 10.55 -7.28 -1.25
N ILE A 8 9.24 -7.53 -1.13
CA ILE A 8 8.66 -8.41 -0.11
C ILE A 8 7.86 -9.52 -0.77
N TRP A 9 7.66 -10.61 -0.04
CA TRP A 9 6.96 -11.79 -0.54
C TRP A 9 5.47 -11.56 -0.79
N TRP A 10 4.82 -10.76 0.07
CA TRP A 10 3.38 -10.54 0.02
C TRP A 10 3.04 -9.14 -0.49
N GLY A 11 2.07 -9.06 -1.38
CA GLY A 11 1.54 -7.79 -1.86
C GLY A 11 0.98 -7.89 -3.29
N HIS A 12 0.48 -6.76 -3.81
CA HIS A 12 0.01 -6.65 -5.18
C HIS A 12 1.21 -6.47 -6.11
N GLN A 13 1.50 -7.45 -6.93
CA GLN A 13 2.61 -7.39 -7.87
C GLN A 13 2.43 -6.27 -8.88
N ILE A 14 3.49 -5.52 -9.12
CA ILE A 14 3.49 -4.38 -10.05
C ILE A 14 3.10 -4.87 -11.46
N PRO A 15 2.09 -4.26 -12.11
CA PRO A 15 1.61 -4.67 -13.43
C PRO A 15 2.50 -4.11 -14.54
N ALA A 16 3.80 -4.37 -14.47
CA ALA A 16 4.81 -3.93 -15.42
C ALA A 16 5.53 -5.13 -16.04
N TRP A 17 5.83 -5.03 -17.33
CA TRP A 17 6.45 -6.05 -18.13
C TRP A 17 7.63 -5.47 -18.89
N TYR A 18 8.72 -6.18 -18.93
CA TYR A 18 9.92 -5.76 -19.63
C TYR A 18 10.22 -6.70 -20.78
N CYS A 19 10.20 -6.17 -22.00
CA CYS A 19 10.65 -6.95 -23.15
C CYS A 19 12.13 -7.29 -22.98
N VAL A 20 12.47 -8.56 -23.01
CA VAL A 20 13.84 -9.06 -22.75
C VAL A 20 14.81 -8.49 -23.76
N ALA A 21 14.46 -8.50 -25.05
CA ALA A 21 15.31 -7.97 -26.11
C ALA A 21 15.59 -6.47 -25.98
N CYS A 22 14.55 -5.66 -25.67
CA CYS A 22 14.71 -4.21 -25.52
C CYS A 22 15.44 -3.78 -24.25
N ASN A 23 15.45 -4.64 -23.21
CA ASN A 23 16.03 -4.35 -21.90
C ASN A 23 17.19 -5.26 -21.54
N SER A 24 17.84 -5.89 -22.52
CA SER A 24 18.92 -6.89 -22.29
C SER A 24 20.07 -6.35 -21.44
N SER A 25 20.40 -5.06 -21.58
CA SER A 25 21.43 -4.39 -20.77
C SER A 25 20.97 -4.01 -19.34
N HIS A 26 19.68 -4.09 -19.06
CA HIS A 26 19.07 -3.70 -17.79
C HIS A 26 18.47 -4.88 -17.01
N ILE A 27 18.57 -6.09 -17.56
CA ILE A 27 18.12 -7.32 -16.89
C ILE A 27 19.36 -8.11 -16.50
N VAL A 28 19.54 -8.29 -15.19
CA VAL A 28 20.66 -9.06 -14.64
C VAL A 28 20.09 -10.27 -13.91
N THR A 29 20.57 -11.45 -14.31
CA THR A 29 20.21 -12.71 -13.63
C THR A 29 21.44 -13.22 -12.89
N SER A 30 21.31 -13.43 -11.59
CA SER A 30 22.34 -14.00 -10.73
C SER A 30 21.83 -15.30 -10.10
N THR A 31 22.67 -16.33 -10.11
CA THR A 31 22.35 -17.60 -9.47
C THR A 31 23.27 -17.78 -8.27
N HIS A 32 22.68 -17.98 -7.09
CA HIS A 32 23.41 -18.25 -5.86
C HIS A 32 23.07 -19.66 -5.37
N ALA A 33 24.08 -20.45 -5.03
CA ALA A 33 23.88 -21.74 -4.39
C ALA A 33 23.70 -21.53 -2.87
N ASN A 34 22.63 -22.09 -2.31
CA ASN A 34 22.43 -22.13 -0.87
C ASN A 34 23.30 -23.21 -0.23
N PRO A 35 23.63 -23.10 1.08
CA PRO A 35 24.35 -24.14 1.81
C PRO A 35 23.66 -25.52 1.79
N SER A 36 22.35 -25.55 1.51
CA SER A 36 21.53 -26.77 1.33
C SER A 36 21.68 -27.43 -0.05
N GLY A 37 22.54 -26.90 -0.95
CA GLY A 37 22.74 -27.44 -2.30
C GLY A 37 21.66 -27.05 -3.33
N THR A 38 20.71 -26.22 -2.94
CA THR A 38 19.69 -25.66 -3.89
C THR A 38 20.20 -24.36 -4.49
N SER A 39 20.01 -24.18 -5.81
CA SER A 39 20.33 -22.93 -6.50
C SER A 39 19.11 -22.00 -6.51
N VAL A 40 19.31 -20.76 -6.10
CA VAL A 40 18.31 -19.68 -6.20
C VAL A 40 18.74 -18.72 -7.30
N THR A 41 17.93 -18.62 -8.33
CA THR A 41 18.12 -17.65 -9.41
C THR A 41 17.31 -16.40 -9.13
N ARG A 42 18.00 -15.27 -9.05
CA ARG A 42 17.38 -13.96 -8.86
C ARG A 42 17.56 -13.12 -10.11
N THR A 43 16.46 -12.60 -10.64
CA THR A 43 16.48 -11.62 -11.72
C THR A 43 16.25 -10.23 -11.13
N THR A 44 17.13 -9.29 -11.52
CA THR A 44 17.06 -7.90 -11.08
C THR A 44 16.90 -7.01 -12.31
N ILE A 45 15.96 -6.08 -12.23
CA ILE A 45 15.72 -5.08 -13.26
C ILE A 45 16.43 -3.80 -12.81
N LEU A 46 17.38 -3.33 -13.63
CA LEU A 46 18.19 -2.15 -13.34
C LEU A 46 17.47 -0.87 -13.74
N GLN A 47 17.89 0.22 -13.12
CA GLN A 47 17.40 1.56 -13.46
C GLN A 47 17.62 1.87 -14.95
N GLY A 48 16.63 2.47 -15.59
CA GLY A 48 16.65 2.78 -17.03
C GLY A 48 15.93 1.75 -17.90
N ALA A 49 15.56 0.59 -17.36
CA ALA A 49 14.67 -0.34 -18.07
C ALA A 49 13.33 0.31 -18.42
N LYS A 50 12.82 0.00 -19.61
CA LYS A 50 11.55 0.57 -20.11
C LYS A 50 10.42 -0.42 -19.91
N PRO A 51 9.51 -0.19 -18.93
CA PRO A 51 8.37 -1.07 -18.68
C PRO A 51 7.25 -0.85 -19.69
N ILE A 52 6.47 -1.91 -19.91
CA ILE A 52 5.15 -1.87 -20.53
C ILE A 52 4.14 -2.13 -19.42
N VAL A 53 3.29 -1.16 -19.10
CA VAL A 53 2.28 -1.30 -18.06
C VAL A 53 1.05 -2.00 -18.63
N ALA A 54 0.75 -3.21 -18.14
CA ALA A 54 -0.38 -3.99 -18.60
C ALA A 54 -0.82 -5.00 -17.53
N LYS A 55 -2.13 -5.31 -17.47
CA LYS A 55 -2.70 -6.32 -16.54
C LYS A 55 -2.14 -7.72 -16.79
N SER A 56 -1.86 -8.05 -18.06
CA SER A 56 -1.29 -9.33 -18.50
C SER A 56 -0.09 -9.11 -19.40
N ALA A 57 0.72 -10.15 -19.59
CA ALA A 57 1.86 -10.07 -20.51
C ALA A 57 1.40 -9.66 -21.92
N PRO A 58 2.05 -8.66 -22.53
CA PRO A 58 1.79 -8.35 -23.93
C PRO A 58 2.13 -9.55 -24.81
N SER A 59 1.40 -9.75 -25.90
CA SER A 59 1.70 -10.80 -26.87
C SER A 59 2.89 -10.45 -27.78
N VAL A 60 3.09 -9.14 -28.02
CA VAL A 60 4.15 -8.60 -28.90
C VAL A 60 4.67 -7.30 -28.31
N CYS A 61 5.97 -7.12 -28.37
CA CYS A 61 6.60 -5.86 -27.99
C CYS A 61 6.32 -4.77 -29.04
N PRO A 62 5.77 -3.61 -28.66
CA PRO A 62 5.49 -2.55 -29.61
C PRO A 62 6.74 -1.90 -30.22
N THR A 63 7.92 -2.14 -29.64
CA THR A 63 9.18 -1.52 -30.08
C THR A 63 10.00 -2.45 -31.00
N CYS A 64 10.12 -3.73 -30.66
CA CYS A 64 11.01 -4.65 -31.38
C CYS A 64 10.30 -5.89 -31.93
N THR A 65 8.99 -5.98 -31.80
CA THR A 65 8.17 -7.14 -32.18
C THR A 65 8.53 -8.47 -31.48
N GLY A 66 9.38 -8.43 -30.45
CA GLY A 66 9.73 -9.61 -29.65
C GLY A 66 8.55 -10.11 -28.81
N HIS A 67 8.63 -11.39 -28.40
CA HIS A 67 7.53 -12.08 -27.67
C HIS A 67 7.92 -12.49 -26.25
N GLU A 68 9.15 -12.24 -25.85
CA GLU A 68 9.66 -12.62 -24.54
C GLU A 68 9.60 -11.44 -23.56
N PHE A 69 8.87 -11.65 -22.44
CA PHE A 69 8.64 -10.64 -21.43
C PHE A 69 8.93 -11.16 -20.03
N LEU A 70 9.57 -10.32 -19.25
CA LEU A 70 9.76 -10.52 -17.83
C LEU A 70 8.79 -9.62 -17.07
N ARG A 71 8.05 -10.20 -16.11
CA ARG A 71 7.22 -9.43 -15.21
C ARG A 71 8.08 -8.78 -14.12
N ASP A 72 7.71 -7.59 -13.69
CA ASP A 72 8.34 -6.93 -12.55
C ASP A 72 8.21 -7.84 -11.30
N PRO A 73 9.32 -8.18 -10.62
CA PRO A 73 9.28 -9.07 -9.46
C PRO A 73 8.78 -8.38 -8.19
N ASP A 74 8.74 -7.06 -8.18
CA ASP A 74 8.37 -6.27 -7.00
C ASP A 74 6.86 -6.19 -6.81
N VAL A 75 6.46 -5.84 -5.60
CA VAL A 75 5.07 -5.56 -5.25
C VAL A 75 4.87 -4.07 -4.95
N LEU A 76 3.65 -3.60 -5.06
CA LEU A 76 3.28 -2.24 -4.68
C LEU A 76 3.37 -2.06 -3.17
N ASP A 77 3.82 -0.88 -2.75
CA ASP A 77 3.75 -0.43 -1.35
C ASP A 77 2.31 -0.53 -0.83
N THR A 78 2.13 -1.03 0.37
CA THR A 78 0.83 -1.12 1.04
C THR A 78 0.11 0.24 1.09
N TRP A 79 0.86 1.33 1.24
CA TRP A 79 0.32 2.68 1.22
C TRP A 79 -0.23 3.12 -0.14
N PHE A 80 0.14 2.45 -1.22
CA PHE A 80 -0.45 2.69 -2.53
C PHE A 80 -1.91 2.24 -2.57
N SER A 81 -2.19 0.99 -2.20
CA SER A 81 -3.56 0.47 -2.11
C SER A 81 -4.37 1.18 -1.03
N SER A 82 -3.77 1.48 0.14
CA SER A 82 -4.41 2.26 1.20
C SER A 82 -4.80 3.67 0.76
N GLY A 83 -4.02 4.28 -0.11
CA GLY A 83 -4.31 5.59 -0.68
C GLY A 83 -5.48 5.60 -1.67
N LEU A 84 -5.83 4.44 -2.25
CA LEU A 84 -7.00 4.28 -3.13
C LEU A 84 -8.30 4.03 -2.34
N TRP A 85 -8.21 3.72 -1.05
CA TRP A 85 -9.33 3.28 -0.22
C TRP A 85 -10.59 4.13 -0.33
N PRO A 86 -10.57 5.48 -0.34
CA PRO A 86 -11.78 6.31 -0.35
C PRO A 86 -12.70 6.09 -1.53
N PHE A 87 -12.21 5.58 -2.64
CA PHE A 87 -12.96 5.38 -3.87
C PHE A 87 -12.92 3.95 -4.40
N SER A 88 -11.85 3.20 -4.15
CA SER A 88 -11.75 1.81 -4.61
C SER A 88 -12.75 0.89 -3.92
N THR A 89 -13.05 1.11 -2.64
CA THR A 89 -14.05 0.36 -1.87
C THR A 89 -15.49 0.66 -2.31
N LEU A 90 -15.69 1.77 -3.00
CA LEU A 90 -16.99 2.19 -3.55
C LEU A 90 -17.17 1.74 -5.02
N GLY A 91 -16.25 0.95 -5.54
CA GLY A 91 -16.35 0.31 -6.85
C GLY A 91 -15.57 0.99 -7.97
N TRP A 92 -14.77 2.04 -7.68
CA TRP A 92 -13.88 2.61 -8.70
C TRP A 92 -12.99 1.52 -9.32
N PRO A 93 -12.74 1.52 -10.65
CA PRO A 93 -12.92 2.64 -11.62
C PRO A 93 -14.33 2.77 -12.22
N GLU A 94 -15.27 1.95 -11.82
CA GLU A 94 -16.65 2.01 -12.32
C GLU A 94 -17.43 3.12 -11.63
N GLN A 95 -18.38 3.72 -12.37
CA GLN A 95 -19.23 4.80 -11.85
C GLN A 95 -20.45 4.22 -11.12
N THR A 96 -20.21 3.57 -9.99
CA THR A 96 -21.25 2.93 -9.19
C THR A 96 -22.18 3.94 -8.50
N PRO A 97 -23.39 3.54 -8.09
CA PRO A 97 -24.26 4.38 -7.26
C PRO A 97 -23.59 4.79 -5.94
N ASP A 98 -22.87 3.86 -5.30
CA ASP A 98 -22.18 4.11 -4.03
C ASP A 98 -21.07 5.15 -4.20
N LEU A 99 -20.27 5.06 -5.28
CA LEU A 99 -19.23 6.05 -5.56
C LEU A 99 -19.82 7.45 -5.76
N LYS A 100 -20.96 7.55 -6.46
CA LYS A 100 -21.64 8.84 -6.67
C LYS A 100 -22.26 9.41 -5.41
N THR A 101 -22.69 8.56 -4.48
CA THR A 101 -23.35 8.96 -3.25
C THR A 101 -22.37 9.31 -2.14
N TYR A 102 -21.31 8.53 -1.98
CA TYR A 102 -20.43 8.58 -0.82
C TYR A 102 -19.05 9.21 -1.07
N TYR A 103 -18.69 9.49 -2.32
CA TYR A 103 -17.48 10.22 -2.64
C TYR A 103 -17.79 11.67 -3.08
N PRO A 104 -17.15 12.69 -2.51
CA PRO A 104 -16.21 12.64 -1.39
C PRO A 104 -16.90 12.41 -0.04
N MET A 105 -16.20 11.78 0.89
CA MET A 105 -16.66 11.60 2.27
C MET A 105 -16.72 12.94 3.02
N ALA A 106 -17.60 13.06 4.00
CA ALA A 106 -17.66 14.26 4.84
C ALA A 106 -16.41 14.38 5.72
N THR A 107 -16.10 13.34 6.50
CA THR A 107 -15.05 13.39 7.51
C THR A 107 -14.20 12.11 7.49
N LEU A 108 -12.88 12.29 7.57
CA LEU A 108 -11.92 11.23 7.85
C LEU A 108 -11.47 11.33 9.31
N VAL A 109 -11.52 10.22 10.03
CA VAL A 109 -10.97 10.12 11.40
C VAL A 109 -9.64 9.37 11.34
N THR A 110 -8.58 9.96 11.89
CA THR A 110 -7.21 9.39 11.78
C THR A 110 -6.32 9.80 12.94
N GLY A 111 -5.20 9.08 13.10
CA GLY A 111 -4.12 9.47 14.00
C GLY A 111 -3.11 10.40 13.34
N LEU A 112 -2.44 11.23 14.14
CA LEU A 112 -1.41 12.16 13.69
C LEU A 112 -0.23 11.46 12.97
N ASP A 113 0.13 10.26 13.40
CA ASP A 113 1.29 9.52 12.93
C ASP A 113 1.17 9.00 11.48
N ILE A 114 -0.05 8.92 10.94
CA ILE A 114 -0.30 8.50 9.56
C ILE A 114 -0.81 9.59 8.63
N LEU A 115 -0.78 10.85 9.05
CA LEU A 115 -1.18 11.98 8.18
C LEU A 115 -0.40 12.00 6.88
N PHE A 116 0.91 11.87 6.94
CA PHE A 116 1.76 11.88 5.76
C PHE A 116 1.66 10.59 4.94
N PHE A 117 1.68 9.43 5.62
CA PHE A 117 1.71 8.15 4.94
C PHE A 117 0.36 7.75 4.35
N TRP A 118 -0.74 8.19 4.94
CA TRP A 118 -2.09 7.78 4.51
C TRP A 118 -2.91 8.95 3.99
N VAL A 119 -3.12 9.98 4.80
CA VAL A 119 -4.03 11.10 4.46
C VAL A 119 -3.55 11.86 3.24
N ALA A 120 -2.28 12.27 3.22
CA ALA A 120 -1.71 13.00 2.08
C ALA A 120 -1.74 12.17 0.79
N ARG A 121 -1.53 10.84 0.90
CA ARG A 121 -1.60 9.95 -0.26
C ARG A 121 -3.01 9.75 -0.77
N MET A 122 -4.01 9.63 0.11
CA MET A 122 -5.42 9.62 -0.29
C MET A 122 -5.82 10.90 -1.01
N ILE A 123 -5.40 12.06 -0.53
CA ILE A 123 -5.66 13.35 -1.17
C ILE A 123 -5.01 13.39 -2.58
N MET A 124 -3.74 13.03 -2.66
CA MET A 124 -2.99 12.99 -3.92
C MET A 124 -3.65 12.08 -4.97
N LEU A 125 -4.01 10.86 -4.57
CA LEU A 125 -4.63 9.89 -5.47
C LEU A 125 -6.08 10.25 -5.79
N GLY A 126 -6.84 10.80 -4.84
CA GLY A 126 -8.19 11.31 -5.06
C GLY A 126 -8.20 12.44 -6.10
N LEU A 127 -7.34 13.44 -5.94
CA LEU A 127 -7.19 14.51 -6.92
C LEU A 127 -6.79 13.96 -8.30
N LYS A 128 -5.89 12.97 -8.35
CA LYS A 128 -5.42 12.39 -9.61
C LYS A 128 -6.48 11.58 -10.33
N PHE A 129 -7.23 10.75 -9.62
CA PHE A 129 -8.13 9.76 -10.23
C PHE A 129 -9.60 10.17 -10.23
N MET A 130 -10.01 10.95 -9.23
CA MET A 130 -11.39 11.39 -9.07
C MET A 130 -11.62 12.87 -9.40
N GLY A 131 -10.55 13.66 -9.48
CA GLY A 131 -10.62 15.11 -9.76
C GLY A 131 -11.08 15.96 -8.57
N ASP A 132 -11.29 15.36 -7.41
CA ASP A 132 -11.69 16.04 -6.16
C ASP A 132 -10.99 15.41 -4.95
N VAL A 133 -10.94 16.16 -3.83
CA VAL A 133 -10.43 15.65 -2.57
C VAL A 133 -11.34 14.56 -2.01
N PRO A 134 -10.79 13.52 -1.38
CA PRO A 134 -11.58 12.37 -0.93
C PRO A 134 -12.45 12.65 0.30
N PHE A 135 -12.19 13.70 1.07
CA PHE A 135 -12.92 14.09 2.28
C PHE A 135 -12.80 15.58 2.52
N ARG A 136 -13.77 16.16 3.24
CA ARG A 136 -13.82 17.61 3.52
C ARG A 136 -13.10 17.95 4.82
N ASP A 137 -13.30 17.15 5.85
CA ASP A 137 -12.73 17.34 7.18
C ASP A 137 -11.81 16.18 7.56
N VAL A 138 -10.75 16.48 8.33
CA VAL A 138 -9.86 15.47 8.92
C VAL A 138 -9.87 15.65 10.42
N TYR A 139 -10.49 14.71 11.13
CA TYR A 139 -10.49 14.66 12.59
C TYR A 139 -9.30 13.84 13.07
N ILE A 140 -8.40 14.50 13.80
CA ILE A 140 -7.16 13.87 14.29
C ILE A 140 -7.33 13.55 15.77
N HIS A 141 -7.41 12.25 16.09
CA HIS A 141 -7.50 11.78 17.47
C HIS A 141 -6.11 11.54 18.08
N ALA A 142 -6.04 11.59 19.41
CA ALA A 142 -4.85 11.16 20.13
C ALA A 142 -4.65 9.65 20.03
N LEU A 143 -3.40 9.19 20.13
CA LEU A 143 -3.09 7.78 20.28
C LEU A 143 -3.05 7.40 21.75
N VAL A 144 -3.69 6.29 22.10
CA VAL A 144 -3.60 5.72 23.44
C VAL A 144 -2.15 5.29 23.72
N ARG A 145 -1.62 5.69 24.86
CA ARG A 145 -0.26 5.43 25.30
C ARG A 145 -0.28 4.60 26.57
N ASP A 146 0.87 4.00 26.92
CA ASP A 146 1.04 3.35 28.21
C ASP A 146 1.12 4.36 29.37
N ALA A 147 1.23 3.86 30.59
CA ALA A 147 1.30 4.68 31.80
C ALA A 147 2.50 5.64 31.83
N GLU A 148 3.57 5.31 31.12
CA GLU A 148 4.79 6.13 30.97
C GLU A 148 4.69 7.09 29.76
N GLY A 149 3.55 7.17 29.08
CA GLY A 149 3.32 8.01 27.90
C GLY A 149 4.00 7.51 26.63
N GLN A 150 4.44 6.24 26.58
CA GLN A 150 5.10 5.66 25.42
C GLN A 150 4.08 5.05 24.45
N LYS A 151 4.43 5.04 23.17
CA LYS A 151 3.64 4.33 22.15
C LYS A 151 3.61 2.84 22.44
N MET A 152 2.41 2.27 22.52
CA MET A 152 2.22 0.84 22.73
C MET A 152 2.68 0.03 21.52
N SER A 153 3.39 -1.06 21.73
CA SER A 153 3.76 -2.02 20.70
C SER A 153 3.87 -3.43 21.25
N LYS A 154 3.51 -4.43 20.44
CA LYS A 154 3.65 -5.85 20.81
C LYS A 154 5.09 -6.24 21.15
N SER A 155 6.06 -5.67 20.43
CA SER A 155 7.48 -5.94 20.64
C SER A 155 8.01 -5.40 21.97
N LYS A 156 7.41 -4.35 22.53
CA LYS A 156 7.75 -3.80 23.84
C LYS A 156 6.98 -4.46 24.99
N GLY A 157 5.93 -5.22 24.70
CA GLY A 157 5.09 -5.84 25.71
C GLY A 157 4.25 -4.88 26.56
N ASN A 158 4.11 -3.62 26.11
CA ASN A 158 3.38 -2.57 26.83
C ASN A 158 1.96 -2.33 26.26
N VAL A 159 1.39 -3.33 25.60
CA VAL A 159 0.03 -3.24 25.05
C VAL A 159 -0.99 -3.49 26.16
N ILE A 160 -1.92 -2.56 26.32
CA ILE A 160 -3.07 -2.71 27.22
C ILE A 160 -4.19 -3.37 26.43
N ASP A 161 -4.64 -4.54 26.88
CA ASP A 161 -5.77 -5.24 26.29
C ASP A 161 -7.09 -4.55 26.72
N PRO A 162 -7.88 -4.01 25.80
CA PRO A 162 -9.16 -3.36 26.14
C PRO A 162 -10.16 -4.33 26.79
N LEU A 163 -10.11 -5.62 26.48
CA LEU A 163 -11.00 -6.61 27.13
C LEU A 163 -10.69 -6.73 28.63
N HIS A 164 -9.42 -6.75 28.98
CA HIS A 164 -9.02 -6.80 30.41
C HIS A 164 -9.46 -5.53 31.16
N VAL A 165 -9.35 -4.37 30.52
CA VAL A 165 -9.82 -3.10 31.11
C VAL A 165 -11.36 -3.12 31.29
N MET A 166 -12.10 -3.64 30.31
CA MET A 166 -13.56 -3.79 30.40
C MET A 166 -13.98 -4.76 31.52
N GLU A 167 -13.26 -5.86 31.69
CA GLU A 167 -13.52 -6.80 32.79
C GLU A 167 -13.29 -6.15 34.15
N GLN A 168 -12.29 -5.30 34.27
CA GLN A 168 -11.91 -4.67 35.54
C GLN A 168 -12.76 -3.46 35.91
N PHE A 169 -13.09 -2.61 34.94
CA PHE A 169 -13.73 -1.29 35.15
C PHE A 169 -15.11 -1.15 34.50
N GLY A 170 -15.49 -2.07 33.66
CA GLY A 170 -16.72 -2.00 32.87
C GLY A 170 -16.54 -1.32 31.52
N THR A 171 -17.36 -1.72 30.56
CA THR A 171 -17.34 -1.21 29.18
C THR A 171 -17.63 0.29 29.11
N ASP A 172 -18.60 0.76 29.86
CA ASP A 172 -18.99 2.18 29.84
C ASP A 172 -17.88 3.10 30.35
N ALA A 173 -17.13 2.67 31.37
CA ALA A 173 -15.98 3.43 31.87
C ALA A 173 -14.87 3.54 30.82
N LEU A 174 -14.58 2.46 30.10
CA LEU A 174 -13.60 2.47 29.00
C LEU A 174 -14.05 3.40 27.88
N LEU A 175 -15.29 3.26 27.40
CA LEU A 175 -15.82 4.08 26.32
C LEU A 175 -15.85 5.58 26.68
N PHE A 176 -16.25 5.90 27.89
CA PHE A 176 -16.24 7.28 28.39
C PHE A 176 -14.82 7.86 28.41
N THR A 177 -13.84 7.09 28.89
CA THR A 177 -12.42 7.52 28.92
C THR A 177 -11.84 7.74 27.53
N LEU A 178 -12.26 6.92 26.54
CA LEU A 178 -11.79 7.07 25.15
C LEU A 178 -12.46 8.25 24.43
N ALA A 179 -13.65 8.67 24.90
CA ALA A 179 -14.40 9.79 24.31
C ALA A 179 -14.10 11.15 24.94
N SER A 180 -13.44 11.18 26.11
CA SER A 180 -13.07 12.40 26.84
C SER A 180 -11.72 12.96 26.36
#